data_10ff268ee4fb639ff7edb4fcb1069e5f
#
_entry.id   10ff268ee4fb639ff7edb4fcb1069e5f
#
_cell.length_a   1.000
_cell.length_b   1.000
_cell.length_c   1.000
_cell.angle_alpha   90.00
_cell.angle_beta   90.00
_cell.angle_gamma   90.00
#
_symmetry.space_group_name_H-M   'P 1'
#
loop_
_entity.id
_entity.type
_entity.pdbx_description
1 polymer ?
#
loop_
_entity_poly.entity_id
_entity_poly.type
_entity_poly.pdbx_seq_one_letter_code
_entity_poly.pdbx_strand_id
1 'polypeptide(L)'
;MAKGQINEQPDMTSRRSWKQNPEAVRENILQTARAVFVAHGLSGAKMDEIAARTRTSKRMIYYYFGDKEGLYRAVLEDAYARMRRAEDALDLGRLHPVEALRQLTEFTFDHHSRERDFVRLVMVENIHEGRHMSKSEMISGQNSSAIRLLEEIYRRGCDDGLFRPGLTALELHWHISALAVFNVSNRATFSNIFGPDLFEPKGQEMLRRHTGDMVLRFVMKPGLSPEDVEKPPQTKPRMIDPGIYRFLEVLEAQKNSLPEATTLEARRVLYNSIARNLRLPTPPNIETDREDWIDSDGGPVRVRIFRHQGSGPQPALVYLHGGGFWRGSPESHWDTTARLASWTRQTVISVDYALAPENPYPVALKQALAVIAWAREQAERLGIDAARIAVGGDGTGGNLAAAAATACRDAKLPLRAALLIYPILDFDLTRPSCRQNADGPLLRLEDVETAARHYCPDTALLSSDPMAAPLRAERHEGLPPTFLALAANDPMRDSAAQYAEALQRGGVSVTVDEGEGLVHDYLRAQSHCTAAEDKLRIMSDWLYEVFLTPGAPG
;
A
#
# COMPACT_ATOMS: atom_id res chain seq x y z
N MET A 1 -14.56 -79.30 -18.30
CA MET A 1 -15.94 -78.80 -18.54
C MET A 1 -16.07 -77.52 -17.75
N ALA A 2 -16.36 -76.40 -18.20
CA ALA A 2 -16.98 -75.82 -19.33
C ALA A 2 -16.32 -74.38 -19.48
N LYS A 3 -16.11 -74.00 -20.72
CA LYS A 3 -15.62 -72.68 -21.13
C LYS A 3 -16.73 -71.64 -20.95
N GLY A 4 -16.48 -70.57 -20.26
CA GLY A 4 -17.30 -69.31 -20.28
C GLY A 4 -16.60 -68.27 -21.08
N GLN A 5 -17.05 -68.00 -22.29
CA GLN A 5 -16.65 -66.87 -23.11
C GLN A 5 -17.25 -65.59 -22.51
N ILE A 6 -16.42 -64.58 -22.18
CA ILE A 6 -16.87 -63.23 -21.88
C ILE A 6 -16.73 -62.44 -23.18
N ASN A 7 -17.86 -61.99 -23.67
CA ASN A 7 -18.06 -61.18 -24.86
C ASN A 7 -17.90 -59.73 -24.44
N GLU A 8 -16.75 -59.10 -24.75
CA GLU A 8 -16.56 -57.67 -24.59
C GLU A 8 -17.24 -56.93 -25.74
N GLN A 9 -18.37 -56.31 -25.45
CA GLN A 9 -18.95 -55.29 -26.33
C GLN A 9 -18.17 -53.99 -26.15
N PRO A 10 -17.75 -53.26 -27.20
CA PRO A 10 -17.12 -51.98 -27.08
C PRO A 10 -18.10 -50.91 -26.60
N ASP A 11 -17.72 -50.21 -25.55
CA ASP A 11 -18.45 -49.11 -24.92
C ASP A 11 -18.81 -48.00 -25.94
N MET A 12 -20.08 -47.87 -26.25
CA MET A 12 -20.67 -46.88 -27.16
C MET A 12 -20.96 -45.53 -26.47
N THR A 13 -20.50 -45.31 -25.27
CA THR A 13 -20.81 -44.07 -24.49
C THR A 13 -19.91 -42.87 -24.80
N SER A 14 -18.76 -43.05 -25.47
CA SER A 14 -17.82 -41.96 -25.76
C SER A 14 -18.22 -41.04 -26.94
N ARG A 15 -19.21 -41.40 -27.74
CA ARG A 15 -19.63 -40.64 -28.93
C ARG A 15 -20.67 -39.53 -28.68
N ARG A 16 -21.26 -39.44 -27.48
CA ARG A 16 -22.30 -38.42 -27.17
C ARG A 16 -21.78 -37.13 -26.52
N SER A 17 -20.55 -37.07 -26.01
CA SER A 17 -20.02 -35.95 -25.24
C SER A 17 -19.61 -34.71 -26.10
N TRP A 18 -19.23 -34.91 -27.36
CA TRP A 18 -18.70 -33.87 -28.25
C TRP A 18 -19.75 -32.86 -28.74
N LYS A 19 -21.03 -33.21 -28.80
CA LYS A 19 -22.10 -32.33 -29.27
C LYS A 19 -22.61 -31.37 -28.18
N GLN A 20 -22.13 -31.48 -26.92
CA GLN A 20 -22.67 -30.74 -25.77
C GLN A 20 -21.77 -29.62 -25.25
N ASN A 21 -20.52 -29.47 -25.73
CA ASN A 21 -19.65 -28.36 -25.28
C ASN A 21 -18.96 -27.65 -26.45
N PRO A 22 -19.58 -26.61 -27.03
CA PRO A 22 -19.01 -25.84 -28.15
C PRO A 22 -17.70 -25.16 -27.81
N GLU A 23 -17.50 -24.74 -26.54
CA GLU A 23 -16.27 -24.07 -26.09
C GLU A 23 -15.08 -25.03 -26.08
N ALA A 24 -15.26 -26.26 -25.60
CA ALA A 24 -14.21 -27.27 -25.63
C ALA A 24 -13.81 -27.66 -27.06
N VAL A 25 -14.75 -27.66 -27.99
CA VAL A 25 -14.47 -27.90 -29.41
C VAL A 25 -13.66 -26.73 -29.99
N ARG A 26 -14.06 -25.50 -29.72
CA ARG A 26 -13.35 -24.29 -30.16
C ARG A 26 -11.91 -24.27 -29.61
N GLU A 27 -11.73 -24.56 -28.35
CA GLU A 27 -10.42 -24.60 -27.68
C GLU A 27 -9.51 -25.69 -28.28
N ASN A 28 -10.03 -26.88 -28.49
CA ASN A 28 -9.27 -27.98 -29.14
C ASN A 28 -8.82 -27.60 -30.56
N ILE A 29 -9.67 -26.91 -31.34
CA ILE A 29 -9.28 -26.41 -32.67
C ILE A 29 -8.16 -25.37 -32.53
N LEU A 30 -8.27 -24.40 -31.61
CA LEU A 30 -7.23 -23.38 -31.39
C LEU A 30 -5.88 -23.98 -31.02
N GLN A 31 -5.85 -24.91 -30.04
CA GLN A 31 -4.61 -25.57 -29.60
C GLN A 31 -3.95 -26.35 -30.74
N THR A 32 -4.75 -27.09 -31.51
CA THR A 32 -4.24 -27.87 -32.65
C THR A 32 -3.74 -26.95 -33.77
N ALA A 33 -4.52 -25.91 -34.09
CA ALA A 33 -4.16 -24.92 -35.10
C ALA A 33 -2.86 -24.18 -34.73
N ARG A 34 -2.69 -23.83 -33.44
CA ARG A 34 -1.45 -23.23 -32.92
C ARG A 34 -0.25 -24.10 -33.26
N ALA A 35 -0.28 -25.39 -32.95
CA ALA A 35 0.83 -26.30 -33.23
C ALA A 35 1.15 -26.39 -34.72
N VAL A 36 0.12 -26.40 -35.58
CA VAL A 36 0.31 -26.47 -37.04
C VAL A 36 0.84 -25.15 -37.60
N PHE A 37 0.36 -23.99 -37.15
CA PHE A 37 0.86 -22.69 -37.58
C PHE A 37 2.30 -22.43 -37.09
N VAL A 38 2.63 -22.86 -35.87
CA VAL A 38 4.00 -22.78 -35.33
C VAL A 38 4.97 -23.62 -36.17
N ALA A 39 4.56 -24.81 -36.60
CA ALA A 39 5.42 -25.74 -37.36
C ALA A 39 5.61 -25.31 -38.84
N HIS A 40 4.54 -24.83 -39.49
CA HIS A 40 4.51 -24.67 -40.94
C HIS A 40 4.25 -23.21 -41.40
N GLY A 41 4.13 -22.27 -40.49
CA GLY A 41 3.73 -20.90 -40.78
C GLY A 41 2.29 -20.81 -41.33
N LEU A 42 1.83 -19.60 -41.58
CA LEU A 42 0.48 -19.38 -42.14
C LEU A 42 0.36 -20.02 -43.55
N SER A 43 1.32 -19.80 -44.43
CA SER A 43 1.25 -20.28 -45.80
C SER A 43 1.33 -21.81 -45.89
N GLY A 44 2.18 -22.45 -45.12
CA GLY A 44 2.41 -23.92 -45.16
C GLY A 44 1.37 -24.74 -44.42
N ALA A 45 0.64 -24.17 -43.48
CA ALA A 45 -0.39 -24.90 -42.71
C ALA A 45 -1.57 -25.32 -43.61
N LYS A 46 -2.01 -26.57 -43.46
CA LYS A 46 -3.14 -27.15 -44.24
C LYS A 46 -4.36 -27.34 -43.32
N MET A 47 -5.53 -26.84 -43.75
CA MET A 47 -6.79 -27.00 -43.03
C MET A 47 -7.20 -28.46 -42.87
N ASP A 48 -6.80 -29.33 -43.83
CA ASP A 48 -7.03 -30.77 -43.74
C ASP A 48 -6.29 -31.41 -42.57
N GLU A 49 -5.08 -31.00 -42.32
CA GLU A 49 -4.27 -31.49 -41.22
C GLU A 49 -4.88 -31.08 -39.87
N ILE A 50 -5.31 -29.83 -39.73
CA ILE A 50 -5.98 -29.33 -38.52
C ILE A 50 -7.27 -30.12 -38.27
N ALA A 51 -8.10 -30.31 -39.31
CA ALA A 51 -9.35 -31.06 -39.23
C ALA A 51 -9.12 -32.51 -38.80
N ALA A 52 -8.10 -33.18 -39.39
CA ALA A 52 -7.75 -34.55 -39.06
C ALA A 52 -7.28 -34.71 -37.60
N ARG A 53 -6.42 -33.82 -37.12
CA ARG A 53 -5.87 -33.83 -35.74
C ARG A 53 -6.93 -33.50 -34.67
N THR A 54 -7.88 -32.62 -34.97
CA THR A 54 -8.98 -32.26 -34.06
C THR A 54 -10.16 -33.21 -34.09
N ARG A 55 -10.18 -34.18 -35.03
CA ARG A 55 -11.32 -35.04 -35.30
C ARG A 55 -12.62 -34.25 -35.61
N THR A 56 -12.45 -33.05 -36.17
CA THR A 56 -13.53 -32.13 -36.50
C THR A 56 -13.58 -31.91 -38.02
N SER A 57 -14.76 -31.66 -38.60
CA SER A 57 -14.85 -31.39 -40.04
C SER A 57 -14.33 -29.98 -40.37
N LYS A 58 -13.73 -29.80 -41.56
CA LYS A 58 -13.39 -28.46 -42.07
C LYS A 58 -14.53 -27.47 -41.98
N ARG A 59 -15.78 -27.95 -42.24
CA ARG A 59 -16.98 -27.12 -42.17
C ARG A 59 -17.18 -26.54 -40.78
N MET A 60 -16.91 -27.31 -39.72
CA MET A 60 -17.01 -26.83 -38.36
C MET A 60 -15.91 -25.84 -38.04
N ILE A 61 -14.68 -26.03 -38.52
CA ILE A 61 -13.59 -25.06 -38.31
C ILE A 61 -13.97 -23.72 -38.96
N TYR A 62 -14.46 -23.74 -40.20
CA TYR A 62 -14.92 -22.53 -40.88
C TYR A 62 -16.13 -21.89 -40.23
N TYR A 63 -17.01 -22.68 -39.62
CA TYR A 63 -18.14 -22.15 -38.87
C TYR A 63 -17.69 -21.29 -37.67
N TYR A 64 -16.66 -21.73 -36.93
CA TYR A 64 -16.17 -21.00 -35.78
C TYR A 64 -15.26 -19.84 -36.13
N PHE A 65 -14.50 -19.92 -37.19
CA PHE A 65 -13.39 -19.02 -37.47
C PHE A 65 -13.45 -18.32 -38.83
N GLY A 66 -14.43 -18.61 -39.64
CA GLY A 66 -14.61 -18.04 -40.98
C GLY A 66 -13.73 -18.66 -42.04
N ASP A 67 -12.45 -18.34 -42.01
CA ASP A 67 -11.43 -18.82 -42.95
C ASP A 67 -10.11 -19.17 -42.26
N LYS A 68 -9.09 -19.49 -43.02
CA LYS A 68 -7.75 -19.82 -42.50
C LYS A 68 -7.10 -18.63 -41.82
N GLU A 69 -7.26 -17.42 -42.37
CA GLU A 69 -6.74 -16.18 -41.77
C GLU A 69 -7.46 -15.84 -40.47
N GLY A 70 -8.78 -16.05 -40.41
CA GLY A 70 -9.60 -15.88 -39.21
C GLY A 70 -9.19 -16.85 -38.11
N LEU A 71 -8.92 -18.13 -38.43
CA LEU A 71 -8.37 -19.10 -37.48
C LEU A 71 -6.97 -18.68 -36.99
N TYR A 72 -6.10 -18.23 -37.89
CA TYR A 72 -4.77 -17.76 -37.55
C TYR A 72 -4.81 -16.54 -36.61
N ARG A 73 -5.68 -15.57 -36.90
CA ARG A 73 -5.91 -14.41 -36.05
C ARG A 73 -6.39 -14.81 -34.65
N ALA A 74 -7.37 -15.74 -34.58
CA ALA A 74 -7.85 -16.26 -33.30
C ALA A 74 -6.73 -16.98 -32.48
N VAL A 75 -5.79 -17.65 -33.14
CA VAL A 75 -4.61 -18.24 -32.49
C VAL A 75 -3.66 -17.16 -31.96
N LEU A 76 -3.45 -16.07 -32.69
CA LEU A 76 -2.65 -14.93 -32.21
C LEU A 76 -3.33 -14.27 -31.00
N GLU A 77 -4.65 -13.99 -31.09
CA GLU A 77 -5.43 -13.40 -30.00
C GLU A 77 -5.37 -14.22 -28.71
N ASP A 78 -5.51 -15.55 -28.82
CA ASP A 78 -5.39 -16.45 -27.67
C ASP A 78 -3.96 -16.46 -27.10
N ALA A 79 -2.93 -16.40 -27.94
CA ALA A 79 -1.54 -16.37 -27.49
C ALA A 79 -1.22 -15.08 -26.71
N TYR A 80 -1.69 -13.92 -27.18
CA TYR A 80 -1.57 -12.65 -26.47
C TYR A 80 -2.39 -12.62 -25.19
N ALA A 81 -3.62 -13.14 -25.20
CA ALA A 81 -4.47 -13.20 -24.02
C ALA A 81 -3.85 -14.06 -22.90
N ARG A 82 -3.16 -15.15 -23.25
CA ARG A 82 -2.41 -15.97 -22.26
C ARG A 82 -1.25 -15.23 -21.65
N MET A 83 -0.49 -14.49 -22.45
CA MET A 83 0.61 -13.65 -21.97
C MET A 83 0.11 -12.64 -20.96
N ARG A 84 -0.97 -11.91 -21.28
CA ARG A 84 -1.54 -10.89 -20.39
C ARG A 84 -2.05 -11.46 -19.09
N ARG A 85 -2.80 -12.57 -19.12
CA ARG A 85 -3.23 -13.24 -17.88
C ARG A 85 -2.08 -13.65 -16.98
N ALA A 86 -0.96 -14.07 -17.56
CA ALA A 86 0.22 -14.45 -16.80
C ALA A 86 0.95 -13.22 -16.21
N GLU A 87 0.95 -12.08 -16.89
CA GLU A 87 1.45 -10.80 -16.37
C GLU A 87 0.56 -10.26 -15.24
N ASP A 88 -0.75 -10.27 -15.42
CA ASP A 88 -1.72 -9.79 -14.42
C ASP A 88 -1.64 -10.57 -13.10
N ALA A 89 -1.16 -11.82 -13.14
CA ALA A 89 -0.98 -12.64 -11.95
C ALA A 89 0.26 -12.26 -11.10
N LEU A 90 1.11 -11.33 -11.55
CA LEU A 90 2.35 -10.96 -10.86
C LEU A 90 2.17 -10.03 -9.66
N ASP A 91 1.00 -9.42 -9.48
CA ASP A 91 0.71 -8.44 -8.41
C ASP A 91 1.82 -7.38 -8.18
N LEU A 92 2.31 -6.78 -9.27
CA LEU A 92 3.43 -5.84 -9.26
C LEU A 92 3.10 -4.48 -8.62
N GLY A 93 1.82 -4.21 -8.41
CA GLY A 93 1.35 -2.93 -7.83
C GLY A 93 1.86 -2.69 -6.40
N ARG A 94 2.09 -3.76 -5.64
CA ARG A 94 2.55 -3.69 -4.25
C ARG A 94 4.06 -3.68 -4.08
N LEU A 95 4.80 -3.98 -5.14
CA LEU A 95 6.26 -4.05 -5.07
C LEU A 95 6.90 -2.67 -5.21
N HIS A 96 8.09 -2.55 -4.62
CA HIS A 96 8.96 -1.39 -4.86
C HIS A 96 9.26 -1.23 -6.37
N PRO A 97 9.31 -0.01 -6.92
CA PRO A 97 9.45 0.21 -8.36
C PRO A 97 10.62 -0.55 -9.00
N VAL A 98 11.77 -0.62 -8.33
CA VAL A 98 12.95 -1.35 -8.82
C VAL A 98 12.68 -2.85 -8.88
N GLU A 99 12.10 -3.40 -7.82
CA GLU A 99 11.75 -4.82 -7.76
C GLU A 99 10.62 -5.18 -8.74
N ALA A 100 9.58 -4.33 -8.83
CA ALA A 100 8.48 -4.51 -9.79
C ALA A 100 8.99 -4.54 -11.23
N LEU A 101 9.89 -3.61 -11.60
CA LEU A 101 10.48 -3.57 -12.93
C LEU A 101 11.40 -4.77 -13.19
N ARG A 102 12.19 -5.19 -12.19
CA ARG A 102 12.99 -6.41 -12.26
C ARG A 102 12.12 -7.63 -12.49
N GLN A 103 11.11 -7.84 -11.66
CA GLN A 103 10.22 -9.01 -11.78
C GLN A 103 9.49 -9.04 -13.12
N LEU A 104 8.99 -7.90 -13.60
CA LEU A 104 8.35 -7.82 -14.92
C LEU A 104 9.32 -8.18 -16.04
N THR A 105 10.56 -7.68 -15.98
CA THR A 105 11.59 -7.94 -16.98
C THR A 105 11.98 -9.43 -16.99
N GLU A 106 12.25 -10.00 -15.82
CA GLU A 106 12.64 -11.40 -15.68
C GLU A 106 11.48 -12.35 -16.03
N PHE A 107 10.25 -12.00 -15.64
CA PHE A 107 9.05 -12.73 -16.05
C PHE A 107 8.91 -12.74 -17.58
N THR A 108 9.06 -11.60 -18.23
CA THR A 108 8.96 -11.51 -19.71
C THR A 108 10.01 -12.40 -20.38
N PHE A 109 11.25 -12.38 -19.88
CA PHE A 109 12.32 -13.26 -20.35
C PHE A 109 11.97 -14.75 -20.19
N ASP A 110 11.52 -15.16 -19.01
CA ASP A 110 11.14 -16.53 -18.68
C ASP A 110 9.93 -16.99 -19.48
N HIS A 111 8.89 -16.16 -19.57
CA HIS A 111 7.69 -16.47 -20.33
C HIS A 111 8.01 -16.73 -21.80
N HIS A 112 8.80 -15.86 -22.44
CA HIS A 112 9.19 -16.06 -23.83
C HIS A 112 10.07 -17.30 -24.01
N SER A 113 10.95 -17.60 -23.06
CA SER A 113 11.82 -18.78 -23.09
C SER A 113 11.04 -20.09 -22.93
N ARG A 114 9.94 -20.11 -22.16
CA ARG A 114 9.03 -21.26 -21.97
C ARG A 114 8.01 -21.38 -23.10
N GLU A 115 7.38 -20.27 -23.49
CA GLU A 115 6.34 -20.19 -24.51
C GLU A 115 6.94 -19.86 -25.90
N ARG A 116 7.92 -20.66 -26.35
CA ARG A 116 8.61 -20.45 -27.65
C ARG A 116 7.65 -20.38 -28.83
N ASP A 117 6.52 -21.06 -28.75
CA ASP A 117 5.47 -21.03 -29.76
C ASP A 117 4.90 -19.63 -29.95
N PHE A 118 4.75 -18.87 -28.86
CA PHE A 118 4.32 -17.47 -28.90
C PHE A 118 5.30 -16.64 -29.73
N VAL A 119 6.59 -16.71 -29.42
CA VAL A 119 7.62 -15.96 -30.16
C VAL A 119 7.65 -16.36 -31.63
N ARG A 120 7.52 -17.67 -31.96
CA ARG A 120 7.47 -18.15 -33.34
C ARG A 120 6.26 -17.63 -34.12
N LEU A 121 5.08 -17.55 -33.49
CA LEU A 121 3.89 -16.94 -34.08
C LEU A 121 4.11 -15.46 -34.37
N VAL A 122 4.72 -14.71 -33.44
CA VAL A 122 5.07 -13.30 -33.64
C VAL A 122 6.06 -13.14 -34.78
N MET A 123 7.07 -14.02 -34.89
CA MET A 123 8.01 -14.01 -36.02
C MET A 123 7.32 -14.27 -37.37
N VAL A 124 6.39 -15.22 -37.41
CA VAL A 124 5.60 -15.49 -38.62
C VAL A 124 4.77 -14.27 -38.99
N GLU A 125 4.16 -13.60 -38.02
CA GLU A 125 3.37 -12.39 -38.27
C GLU A 125 4.22 -11.20 -38.73
N ASN A 126 5.46 -11.08 -38.23
CA ASN A 126 6.42 -10.08 -38.71
C ASN A 126 6.80 -10.30 -40.18
N ILE A 127 6.92 -11.57 -40.63
CA ILE A 127 7.13 -11.90 -42.05
C ILE A 127 5.94 -11.42 -42.88
N HIS A 128 4.74 -11.43 -42.32
CA HIS A 128 3.52 -10.93 -42.96
C HIS A 128 3.23 -9.45 -42.67
N GLU A 129 4.20 -8.69 -42.17
CA GLU A 129 4.13 -7.23 -41.92
C GLU A 129 3.02 -6.83 -40.95
N GLY A 130 2.66 -7.70 -39.99
CA GLY A 130 1.64 -7.42 -38.96
C GLY A 130 0.21 -7.36 -39.47
N ARG A 131 -0.05 -7.80 -40.70
CA ARG A 131 -1.32 -7.58 -41.43
C ARG A 131 -2.53 -8.29 -40.81
N HIS A 132 -2.34 -9.35 -40.00
CA HIS A 132 -3.41 -10.07 -39.32
C HIS A 132 -3.66 -9.49 -37.91
N MET A 133 -2.60 -9.03 -37.24
CA MET A 133 -2.70 -8.35 -35.95
C MET A 133 -3.39 -6.98 -36.07
N SER A 134 -3.12 -6.23 -37.14
CA SER A 134 -3.72 -4.91 -37.37
C SER A 134 -5.25 -4.95 -37.48
N LYS A 135 -5.84 -6.13 -37.74
CA LYS A 135 -7.29 -6.36 -37.83
C LYS A 135 -7.91 -6.79 -36.50
N SER A 136 -7.13 -6.88 -35.40
CA SER A 136 -7.60 -7.35 -34.10
C SER A 136 -7.68 -6.20 -33.09
N GLU A 137 -8.89 -5.76 -32.77
CA GLU A 137 -9.14 -4.78 -31.69
C GLU A 137 -8.78 -5.36 -30.33
N MET A 138 -8.90 -6.67 -30.13
CA MET A 138 -8.57 -7.36 -28.87
C MET A 138 -7.08 -7.24 -28.56
N ILE A 139 -6.17 -7.48 -29.53
CA ILE A 139 -4.73 -7.37 -29.32
C ILE A 139 -4.34 -5.92 -29.02
N SER A 140 -4.92 -4.95 -29.72
CA SER A 140 -4.66 -3.53 -29.46
C SER A 140 -5.09 -3.10 -28.06
N GLY A 141 -6.27 -3.54 -27.60
CA GLY A 141 -6.79 -3.23 -26.27
C GLY A 141 -5.97 -3.88 -25.15
N GLN A 142 -5.56 -5.14 -25.32
CA GLN A 142 -4.74 -5.87 -24.32
C GLN A 142 -3.33 -5.30 -24.20
N ASN A 143 -2.71 -4.85 -25.29
CA ASN A 143 -1.39 -4.23 -25.23
C ASN A 143 -1.42 -2.89 -24.47
N SER A 144 -2.54 -2.16 -24.49
CA SER A 144 -2.69 -0.94 -23.69
C SER A 144 -2.65 -1.21 -22.19
N SER A 145 -3.07 -2.38 -21.69
CA SER A 145 -3.01 -2.71 -20.27
C SER A 145 -1.57 -2.95 -19.78
N ALA A 146 -0.75 -3.66 -20.59
CA ALA A 146 0.66 -3.87 -20.26
C ALA A 146 1.47 -2.57 -20.21
N ILE A 147 1.22 -1.68 -21.16
CA ILE A 147 1.87 -0.36 -21.18
C ILE A 147 1.46 0.47 -19.97
N ARG A 148 0.17 0.43 -19.56
CA ARG A 148 -0.29 1.14 -18.35
C ARG A 148 0.36 0.62 -17.07
N LEU A 149 0.50 -0.70 -16.92
CA LEU A 149 1.21 -1.28 -15.77
C LEU A 149 2.65 -0.81 -15.70
N LEU A 150 3.36 -0.86 -16.82
CA LEU A 150 4.74 -0.38 -16.91
C LEU A 150 4.86 1.13 -16.69
N GLU A 151 3.89 1.91 -17.17
CA GLU A 151 3.79 3.36 -16.93
C GLU A 151 3.63 3.67 -15.45
N GLU A 152 2.79 2.92 -14.75
CA GLU A 152 2.61 3.09 -13.30
C GLU A 152 3.88 2.75 -12.52
N ILE A 153 4.55 1.62 -12.83
CA ILE A 153 5.83 1.25 -12.22
C ILE A 153 6.87 2.36 -12.44
N TYR A 154 6.98 2.83 -13.68
CA TYR A 154 7.94 3.87 -14.05
C TYR A 154 7.63 5.20 -13.36
N ARG A 155 6.36 5.64 -13.34
CA ARG A 155 5.94 6.85 -12.64
C ARG A 155 6.29 6.79 -11.16
N ARG A 156 5.96 5.69 -10.45
CA ARG A 156 6.33 5.50 -9.04
C ARG A 156 7.83 5.60 -8.83
N GLY A 157 8.62 4.98 -9.69
CA GLY A 157 10.08 5.09 -9.60
C GLY A 157 10.64 6.49 -9.84
N CYS A 158 9.97 7.31 -10.67
CA CYS A 158 10.30 8.73 -10.84
C CYS A 158 9.89 9.55 -9.61
N ASP A 159 8.69 9.30 -9.06
CA ASP A 159 8.17 9.97 -7.88
C ASP A 159 9.05 9.69 -6.65
N ASP A 160 9.52 8.46 -6.51
CA ASP A 160 10.48 8.03 -5.45
C ASP A 160 11.92 8.56 -5.69
N GLY A 161 12.14 9.27 -6.78
CA GLY A 161 13.45 9.81 -7.11
C GLY A 161 14.49 8.78 -7.57
N LEU A 162 14.09 7.54 -7.87
CA LEU A 162 14.94 6.41 -8.25
C LEU A 162 15.19 6.36 -9.76
N PHE A 163 14.16 6.64 -10.56
CA PHE A 163 14.23 6.57 -12.00
C PHE A 163 14.46 7.96 -12.61
N ARG A 164 15.20 8.01 -13.71
CA ARG A 164 15.41 9.24 -14.46
C ARG A 164 14.14 9.60 -15.23
N PRO A 165 13.72 10.87 -15.25
CA PRO A 165 12.57 11.30 -16.05
C PRO A 165 12.91 11.31 -17.55
N GLY A 166 11.86 11.35 -18.38
CA GLY A 166 11.98 11.55 -19.83
C GLY A 166 11.97 10.27 -20.66
N LEU A 167 11.70 9.10 -20.04
CA LEU A 167 11.44 7.84 -20.75
C LEU A 167 9.93 7.61 -20.83
N THR A 168 9.50 6.88 -21.84
CA THR A 168 8.13 6.41 -21.97
C THR A 168 8.00 4.94 -21.61
N ALA A 169 6.86 4.51 -21.12
CA ALA A 169 6.57 3.10 -20.89
C ALA A 169 6.71 2.26 -22.17
N LEU A 170 6.41 2.84 -23.34
CA LEU A 170 6.56 2.18 -24.62
C LEU A 170 8.02 1.90 -24.96
N GLU A 171 8.95 2.85 -24.72
CA GLU A 171 10.39 2.65 -24.89
C GLU A 171 10.92 1.54 -23.97
N LEU A 172 10.49 1.56 -22.70
CA LEU A 172 10.87 0.52 -21.75
C LEU A 172 10.36 -0.87 -22.17
N HIS A 173 9.09 -0.95 -22.59
CA HIS A 173 8.51 -2.19 -23.10
C HIS A 173 9.27 -2.71 -24.34
N TRP A 174 9.68 -1.81 -25.22
CA TRP A 174 10.48 -2.17 -26.39
C TRP A 174 11.81 -2.80 -25.99
N HIS A 175 12.55 -2.21 -25.03
CA HIS A 175 13.83 -2.74 -24.55
C HIS A 175 13.67 -4.11 -23.89
N ILE A 176 12.66 -4.28 -23.01
CA ILE A 176 12.37 -5.54 -22.34
C ILE A 176 12.05 -6.63 -23.38
N SER A 177 11.15 -6.31 -24.30
CA SER A 177 10.71 -7.25 -25.34
C SER A 177 11.83 -7.60 -26.30
N ALA A 178 12.66 -6.64 -26.71
CA ALA A 178 13.77 -6.88 -27.64
C ALA A 178 14.76 -7.93 -27.10
N LEU A 179 15.15 -7.80 -25.82
CA LEU A 179 16.08 -8.73 -25.18
C LEU A 179 15.46 -10.13 -25.03
N ALA A 180 14.20 -10.21 -24.58
CA ALA A 180 13.49 -11.48 -24.36
C ALA A 180 13.20 -12.21 -25.69
N VAL A 181 12.75 -11.48 -26.73
CA VAL A 181 12.45 -12.06 -28.05
C VAL A 181 13.74 -12.52 -28.73
N PHE A 182 14.82 -11.72 -28.70
CA PHE A 182 16.10 -12.10 -29.30
C PHE A 182 16.64 -13.43 -28.75
N ASN A 183 16.55 -13.63 -27.43
CA ASN A 183 16.98 -14.85 -26.77
C ASN A 183 16.31 -16.11 -27.34
N VAL A 184 15.07 -16.02 -27.78
CA VAL A 184 14.30 -17.15 -28.33
C VAL A 184 14.40 -17.23 -29.83
N SER A 185 14.22 -16.11 -30.54
CA SER A 185 14.14 -16.06 -31.99
C SER A 185 15.47 -16.42 -32.65
N ASN A 186 16.60 -16.06 -32.04
CA ASN A 186 17.95 -16.28 -32.60
C ASN A 186 18.68 -17.49 -32.00
N ARG A 187 18.04 -18.22 -31.08
CA ARG A 187 18.67 -19.35 -30.37
C ARG A 187 19.36 -20.35 -31.31
N ALA A 188 18.68 -20.80 -32.35
CA ALA A 188 19.20 -21.83 -33.23
C ALA A 188 20.47 -21.36 -34.01
N THR A 189 20.38 -20.17 -34.60
CA THR A 189 21.52 -19.61 -35.37
C THR A 189 22.67 -19.24 -34.47
N PHE A 190 22.37 -18.63 -33.30
CA PHE A 190 23.39 -18.22 -32.35
C PHE A 190 24.14 -19.42 -31.75
N SER A 191 23.40 -20.48 -31.35
CA SER A 191 24.01 -21.71 -30.84
C SER A 191 24.91 -22.41 -31.87
N ASN A 192 24.52 -22.38 -33.14
CA ASN A 192 25.32 -22.98 -34.21
C ASN A 192 26.62 -22.20 -34.52
N ILE A 193 26.61 -20.88 -34.30
CA ILE A 193 27.76 -20.01 -34.57
C ILE A 193 28.70 -19.94 -33.36
N PHE A 194 28.15 -19.78 -32.15
CA PHE A 194 28.90 -19.42 -30.94
C PHE A 194 28.89 -20.51 -29.87
N GLY A 195 28.23 -21.64 -30.09
CA GLY A 195 28.05 -22.70 -29.10
C GLY A 195 26.75 -22.58 -28.27
N PRO A 196 26.37 -23.67 -27.60
CA PRO A 196 25.10 -23.77 -26.89
C PRO A 196 25.07 -23.17 -25.47
N ASP A 197 26.22 -22.81 -24.90
CA ASP A 197 26.40 -22.53 -23.46
C ASP A 197 25.43 -21.47 -22.90
N LEU A 198 25.15 -20.40 -23.65
CA LEU A 198 24.19 -19.37 -23.25
C LEU A 198 22.74 -19.90 -23.18
N PHE A 199 22.44 -20.99 -23.87
CA PHE A 199 21.09 -21.57 -23.91
C PHE A 199 20.93 -22.81 -23.04
N GLU A 200 21.94 -23.19 -22.29
CA GLU A 200 21.88 -24.13 -21.19
C GLU A 200 21.30 -23.49 -19.94
N PRO A 201 20.82 -24.26 -18.94
CA PRO A 201 20.15 -23.70 -17.75
C PRO A 201 20.94 -22.60 -17.05
N LYS A 202 22.25 -22.78 -16.84
CA LYS A 202 23.12 -21.76 -16.22
C LYS A 202 23.26 -20.48 -17.06
N GLY A 203 23.41 -20.64 -18.37
CA GLY A 203 23.48 -19.51 -19.30
C GLY A 203 22.17 -18.73 -19.35
N GLN A 204 21.05 -19.42 -19.36
CA GLN A 204 19.71 -18.79 -19.33
C GLN A 204 19.43 -18.06 -18.01
N GLU A 205 19.82 -18.61 -16.87
CA GLU A 205 19.71 -17.92 -15.58
C GLU A 205 20.57 -16.66 -15.53
N MET A 206 21.81 -16.74 -16.04
CA MET A 206 22.71 -15.60 -16.16
C MET A 206 22.10 -14.51 -17.06
N LEU A 207 21.60 -14.87 -18.25
CA LEU A 207 21.01 -13.91 -19.20
C LEU A 207 19.74 -13.28 -18.64
N ARG A 208 18.89 -14.03 -17.93
CA ARG A 208 17.70 -13.53 -17.26
C ARG A 208 18.05 -12.41 -16.29
N ARG A 209 19.00 -12.68 -15.38
CA ARG A 209 19.48 -11.69 -14.40
C ARG A 209 20.10 -10.47 -15.06
N HIS A 210 20.99 -10.68 -16.04
CA HIS A 210 21.64 -9.58 -16.77
C HIS A 210 20.63 -8.72 -17.53
N THR A 211 19.57 -9.31 -18.08
CA THR A 211 18.49 -8.56 -18.73
C THR A 211 17.79 -7.63 -17.74
N GLY A 212 17.45 -8.12 -16.55
CA GLY A 212 16.91 -7.30 -15.46
C GLY A 212 17.86 -6.16 -15.07
N ASP A 213 19.14 -6.47 -14.86
CA ASP A 213 20.15 -5.47 -14.50
C ASP A 213 20.34 -4.40 -15.57
N MET A 214 20.35 -4.79 -16.85
CA MET A 214 20.48 -3.84 -17.97
C MET A 214 19.30 -2.87 -18.03
N VAL A 215 18.07 -3.36 -17.91
CA VAL A 215 16.87 -2.52 -17.93
C VAL A 215 16.87 -1.58 -16.72
N LEU A 216 17.18 -2.07 -15.52
CA LEU A 216 17.26 -1.24 -14.33
C LEU A 216 18.32 -0.15 -14.44
N ARG A 217 19.55 -0.49 -14.83
CA ARG A 217 20.63 0.51 -15.03
C ARG A 217 20.28 1.54 -16.09
N PHE A 218 19.48 1.16 -17.09
CA PHE A 218 19.01 2.10 -18.11
C PHE A 218 18.01 3.12 -17.56
N VAL A 219 17.11 2.71 -16.66
CA VAL A 219 16.05 3.62 -16.15
C VAL A 219 16.48 4.40 -14.91
N MET A 220 17.44 3.92 -14.14
CA MET A 220 17.86 4.57 -12.89
C MET A 220 18.52 5.92 -13.13
N LYS A 221 18.41 6.81 -12.13
CA LYS A 221 19.12 8.08 -12.13
C LYS A 221 20.64 7.85 -12.12
N PRO A 222 21.43 8.70 -12.80
CA PRO A 222 22.87 8.67 -12.71
C PRO A 222 23.35 8.70 -11.25
N GLY A 223 24.27 7.79 -10.90
CA GLY A 223 24.82 7.67 -9.55
C GLY A 223 24.08 6.70 -8.62
N LEU A 224 22.92 6.17 -9.04
CA LEU A 224 22.25 5.08 -8.36
C LEU A 224 22.52 3.75 -9.08
N SER A 225 22.67 2.66 -8.31
CA SER A 225 22.73 1.31 -8.87
C SER A 225 21.58 0.45 -8.32
N PRO A 226 21.13 -0.59 -9.06
CA PRO A 226 20.15 -1.53 -8.55
C PRO A 226 20.56 -2.14 -7.20
N GLU A 227 21.87 -2.44 -7.06
CA GLU A 227 22.43 -3.03 -5.85
C GLU A 227 22.36 -2.09 -4.63
N ASP A 228 22.41 -0.77 -4.84
CA ASP A 228 22.29 0.21 -3.75
C ASP A 228 20.84 0.34 -3.28
N VAL A 229 19.87 0.10 -4.17
CA VAL A 229 18.45 0.23 -3.89
C VAL A 229 17.84 -1.12 -3.46
N GLU A 230 18.32 -2.24 -4.01
CA GLU A 230 17.87 -3.60 -3.66
C GLU A 230 18.50 -4.10 -2.35
N LYS A 231 19.67 -3.64 -2.00
CA LYS A 231 20.10 -3.72 -0.61
C LYS A 231 19.21 -2.76 0.14
N PRO A 232 18.40 -3.26 1.10
CA PRO A 232 17.84 -2.33 2.07
C PRO A 232 19.04 -1.48 2.50
N PRO A 233 18.93 -0.15 2.56
CA PRO A 233 20.03 0.67 3.02
C PRO A 233 20.61 -0.08 4.21
N GLN A 234 21.94 -0.32 4.23
CA GLN A 234 22.62 -0.86 5.39
C GLN A 234 22.53 0.23 6.48
N THR A 235 21.30 0.55 6.85
CA THR A 235 21.01 1.04 8.17
C THR A 235 21.46 -0.11 9.03
N LYS A 236 22.54 0.05 9.77
CA LYS A 236 22.80 -0.74 11.00
C LYS A 236 21.44 -1.10 11.53
N PRO A 237 21.12 -2.37 11.83
CA PRO A 237 19.80 -2.72 12.33
C PRO A 237 19.52 -1.68 13.41
N ARG A 238 18.50 -0.82 13.19
CA ARG A 238 18.23 0.27 14.11
C ARG A 238 17.83 -0.43 15.39
N MET A 239 18.74 -0.45 16.35
CA MET A 239 18.52 -1.19 17.59
C MET A 239 17.30 -0.60 18.25
N ILE A 240 16.31 -1.44 18.48
CA ILE A 240 15.14 -1.04 19.29
C ILE A 240 15.63 -0.83 20.71
N ASP A 241 15.18 0.25 21.35
CA ASP A 241 15.55 0.58 22.72
C ASP A 241 15.21 -0.58 23.67
N PRO A 242 16.13 -0.98 24.57
CA PRO A 242 15.87 -2.07 25.52
C PRO A 242 14.63 -1.84 26.40
N GLY A 243 14.21 -0.60 26.62
CA GLY A 243 12.98 -0.27 27.34
C GLY A 243 11.72 -0.71 26.60
N ILE A 244 11.75 -0.67 25.28
CA ILE A 244 10.66 -1.20 24.45
C ILE A 244 10.51 -2.71 24.64
N TYR A 245 11.63 -3.47 24.64
CA TYR A 245 11.56 -4.92 24.88
C TYR A 245 11.00 -5.24 26.28
N ARG A 246 11.42 -4.50 27.32
CA ARG A 246 10.84 -4.65 28.67
C ARG A 246 9.34 -4.40 28.69
N PHE A 247 8.88 -3.37 27.97
CA PHE A 247 7.45 -3.09 27.84
C PHE A 247 6.69 -4.21 27.12
N LEU A 248 7.28 -4.78 26.07
CA LEU A 248 6.67 -5.90 25.33
C LEU A 248 6.48 -7.15 26.21
N GLU A 249 7.46 -7.47 27.07
CA GLU A 249 7.36 -8.56 28.05
C GLU A 249 6.19 -8.32 29.02
N VAL A 250 6.07 -7.09 29.55
CA VAL A 250 4.97 -6.71 30.44
C VAL A 250 3.63 -6.76 29.71
N LEU A 251 3.57 -6.28 28.47
CA LEU A 251 2.37 -6.30 27.66
C LEU A 251 1.88 -7.73 27.37
N GLU A 252 2.82 -8.64 27.09
CA GLU A 252 2.51 -10.05 26.84
C GLU A 252 2.01 -10.74 28.12
N ALA A 253 2.64 -10.46 29.27
CA ALA A 253 2.15 -10.95 30.57
C ALA A 253 0.75 -10.47 30.88
N GLN A 254 0.42 -9.20 30.58
CA GLN A 254 -0.92 -8.65 30.74
C GLN A 254 -1.93 -9.32 29.82
N LYS A 255 -1.60 -9.54 28.55
CA LYS A 255 -2.47 -10.25 27.60
C LYS A 255 -2.78 -11.67 28.10
N ASN A 256 -1.78 -12.40 28.55
CA ASN A 256 -1.91 -13.78 29.03
C ASN A 256 -2.69 -13.89 30.34
N SER A 257 -2.80 -12.81 31.12
CA SER A 257 -3.58 -12.76 32.37
C SER A 257 -5.07 -12.45 32.17
N LEU A 258 -5.48 -12.07 30.96
CA LEU A 258 -6.84 -11.68 30.62
C LEU A 258 -7.50 -12.69 29.67
N PRO A 259 -8.83 -12.79 29.63
CA PRO A 259 -9.52 -13.68 28.69
C PRO A 259 -9.16 -13.40 27.24
N GLU A 260 -9.11 -14.45 26.42
CA GLU A 260 -8.89 -14.35 24.98
C GLU A 260 -10.00 -13.53 24.31
N ALA A 261 -9.59 -12.58 23.46
CA ALA A 261 -10.49 -11.69 22.78
C ALA A 261 -10.71 -12.12 21.31
N THR A 262 -11.79 -12.83 21.05
CA THR A 262 -12.13 -13.38 19.72
C THR A 262 -12.99 -12.45 18.87
N THR A 263 -13.77 -11.55 19.50
CA THR A 263 -14.59 -10.56 18.79
C THR A 263 -13.94 -9.19 18.78
N LEU A 264 -14.37 -8.31 17.88
CA LEU A 264 -13.89 -6.92 17.81
C LEU A 264 -14.13 -6.18 19.12
N GLU A 265 -15.33 -6.31 19.68
CA GLU A 265 -15.69 -5.70 20.96
C GLU A 265 -14.81 -6.24 22.11
N ALA A 266 -14.60 -7.55 22.20
CA ALA A 266 -13.71 -8.14 23.20
C ALA A 266 -12.27 -7.62 23.07
N ARG A 267 -11.78 -7.41 21.85
CA ARG A 267 -10.44 -6.81 21.61
C ARG A 267 -10.37 -5.35 22.07
N ARG A 268 -11.44 -4.55 21.92
CA ARG A 268 -11.52 -3.19 22.46
C ARG A 268 -11.48 -3.18 23.97
N VAL A 269 -12.27 -4.06 24.59
CA VAL A 269 -12.29 -4.23 26.05
C VAL A 269 -10.93 -4.66 26.57
N LEU A 270 -10.28 -5.63 25.93
CA LEU A 270 -8.95 -6.11 26.27
C LEU A 270 -7.92 -4.96 26.19
N TYR A 271 -7.91 -4.20 25.07
CA TYR A 271 -6.99 -3.07 24.88
C TYR A 271 -7.13 -2.03 26.01
N ASN A 272 -8.38 -1.62 26.30
CA ASN A 272 -8.66 -0.65 27.36
C ASN A 272 -8.35 -1.19 28.77
N SER A 273 -8.53 -2.49 29.00
CA SER A 273 -8.21 -3.13 30.29
C SER A 273 -6.70 -3.16 30.53
N ILE A 274 -5.92 -3.53 29.52
CA ILE A 274 -4.45 -3.51 29.59
C ILE A 274 -3.95 -2.07 29.84
N ALA A 275 -4.47 -1.08 29.11
CA ALA A 275 -4.08 0.31 29.30
C ALA A 275 -4.41 0.80 30.74
N ARG A 276 -5.57 0.38 31.28
CA ARG A 276 -5.94 0.70 32.67
C ARG A 276 -5.03 0.04 33.69
N ASN A 277 -4.67 -1.24 33.49
CA ASN A 277 -3.79 -1.97 34.40
C ASN A 277 -2.36 -1.39 34.43
N LEU A 278 -1.90 -0.85 33.29
CA LEU A 278 -0.57 -0.26 33.14
C LEU A 278 -0.54 1.25 33.40
N ARG A 279 -1.68 1.85 33.78
CA ARG A 279 -1.79 3.30 33.99
C ARG A 279 -0.83 3.78 35.06
N LEU A 280 -0.09 4.83 34.73
CA LEU A 280 0.76 5.54 35.67
C LEU A 280 -0.05 6.47 36.60
N PRO A 281 0.47 6.82 37.78
CA PRO A 281 -0.17 7.82 38.62
C PRO A 281 -0.43 9.13 37.86
N THR A 282 -1.64 9.63 37.95
CA THR A 282 -1.99 10.94 37.37
C THR A 282 -1.22 12.05 38.08
N PRO A 283 -0.62 13.00 37.36
CA PRO A 283 0.07 14.13 37.97
C PRO A 283 -0.86 14.89 38.92
N PRO A 284 -0.42 15.23 40.16
CA PRO A 284 -1.29 15.78 41.19
C PRO A 284 -1.83 17.18 40.89
N ASN A 285 -1.27 17.85 39.87
CA ASN A 285 -1.67 19.17 39.41
C ASN A 285 -2.72 19.13 38.27
N ILE A 286 -3.32 17.95 38.00
CA ILE A 286 -4.30 17.76 36.95
C ILE A 286 -5.66 17.35 37.51
N GLU A 287 -6.71 18.08 37.11
CA GLU A 287 -8.10 17.73 37.31
C GLU A 287 -8.60 16.87 36.17
N THR A 288 -9.28 15.76 36.46
CA THR A 288 -9.65 14.73 35.46
C THR A 288 -11.10 14.28 35.54
N ASP A 289 -11.92 14.92 36.42
CA ASP A 289 -13.31 14.53 36.74
C ASP A 289 -14.34 15.12 35.78
N ARG A 290 -13.90 15.91 34.78
CA ARG A 290 -14.81 16.61 33.87
C ARG A 290 -14.96 15.88 32.55
N GLU A 291 -16.22 15.64 32.19
CA GLU A 291 -16.64 15.13 30.88
C GLU A 291 -17.74 16.04 30.31
N ASP A 292 -17.79 16.08 28.97
CA ASP A 292 -18.86 16.73 28.24
C ASP A 292 -19.30 15.88 27.04
N TRP A 293 -20.53 16.10 26.57
CA TRP A 293 -21.06 15.51 25.36
C TRP A 293 -21.38 16.61 24.35
N ILE A 294 -20.90 16.42 23.12
CA ILE A 294 -21.02 17.40 22.05
C ILE A 294 -21.82 16.80 20.89
N ASP A 295 -22.84 17.52 20.44
CA ASP A 295 -23.56 17.15 19.22
C ASP A 295 -22.70 17.42 17.97
N SER A 296 -22.74 16.50 17.00
CA SER A 296 -22.04 16.66 15.73
C SER A 296 -22.82 15.99 14.60
N ASP A 297 -22.47 16.33 13.37
CA ASP A 297 -22.99 15.66 12.15
C ASP A 297 -22.55 14.19 12.05
N GLY A 298 -21.61 13.76 12.88
CA GLY A 298 -21.20 12.37 13.06
C GLY A 298 -21.89 11.67 14.24
N GLY A 299 -22.91 12.28 14.85
CA GLY A 299 -23.55 11.85 16.09
C GLY A 299 -22.86 12.43 17.33
N PRO A 300 -23.43 12.19 18.53
CA PRO A 300 -22.89 12.72 19.77
C PRO A 300 -21.50 12.15 20.06
N VAL A 301 -20.60 12.99 20.55
CA VAL A 301 -19.23 12.62 20.91
C VAL A 301 -18.92 13.02 22.34
N ARG A 302 -18.38 12.09 23.12
CA ARG A 302 -17.89 12.33 24.48
C ARG A 302 -16.49 12.91 24.43
N VAL A 303 -16.20 13.84 25.33
CA VAL A 303 -14.85 14.32 25.61
C VAL A 303 -14.50 14.17 27.07
N ARG A 304 -13.26 13.82 27.37
CA ARG A 304 -12.68 13.89 28.71
C ARG A 304 -11.69 15.03 28.78
N ILE A 305 -11.79 15.83 29.84
CA ILE A 305 -11.03 17.06 30.02
C ILE A 305 -9.98 16.86 31.10
N PHE A 306 -8.74 17.05 30.76
CA PHE A 306 -7.58 17.09 31.68
C PHE A 306 -7.17 18.54 31.82
N ARG A 307 -7.43 19.13 32.97
CA ARG A 307 -7.16 20.55 33.22
C ARG A 307 -6.02 20.72 34.20
N HIS A 308 -5.03 21.54 33.83
CA HIS A 308 -4.00 21.95 34.80
C HIS A 308 -4.61 22.85 35.87
N GLN A 309 -4.26 22.60 37.14
CA GLN A 309 -4.63 23.50 38.25
C GLN A 309 -3.91 24.85 38.08
N GLY A 310 -4.67 25.91 37.86
CA GLY A 310 -4.14 27.25 37.64
C GLY A 310 -5.24 28.27 37.42
N SER A 311 -4.90 29.53 37.59
CA SER A 311 -5.82 30.65 37.37
C SER A 311 -5.72 31.19 35.94
N GLY A 312 -6.85 31.65 35.42
CA GLY A 312 -6.95 32.30 34.11
C GLY A 312 -7.15 31.36 32.94
N PRO A 313 -7.37 31.91 31.74
CA PRO A 313 -7.56 31.13 30.51
C PRO A 313 -6.29 30.39 30.09
N GLN A 314 -6.38 29.06 29.97
CA GLN A 314 -5.27 28.18 29.58
C GLN A 314 -5.27 27.96 28.07
N PRO A 315 -4.09 27.69 27.43
CA PRO A 315 -4.08 27.06 26.12
C PRO A 315 -4.83 25.74 26.14
N ALA A 316 -5.29 25.27 24.98
CA ALA A 316 -5.98 23.99 24.88
C ALA A 316 -5.42 23.13 23.75
N LEU A 317 -5.35 21.81 24.00
CA LEU A 317 -5.05 20.80 22.99
C LEU A 317 -6.26 19.89 22.83
N VAL A 318 -6.86 19.84 21.64
CA VAL A 318 -7.83 18.81 21.27
C VAL A 318 -7.03 17.58 20.83
N TYR A 319 -7.10 16.51 21.63
CA TYR A 319 -6.32 15.30 21.43
C TYR A 319 -7.16 14.14 20.89
N LEU A 320 -6.71 13.56 19.80
CA LEU A 320 -7.30 12.43 19.11
C LEU A 320 -6.41 11.19 19.33
N HIS A 321 -6.96 10.17 19.97
CA HIS A 321 -6.21 8.99 20.34
C HIS A 321 -5.89 8.09 19.14
N GLY A 322 -4.81 7.28 19.22
CA GLY A 322 -4.48 6.22 18.30
C GLY A 322 -5.35 4.97 18.50
N GLY A 323 -5.01 3.92 17.74
CA GLY A 323 -5.67 2.62 17.86
C GLY A 323 -6.29 2.08 16.58
N GLY A 324 -5.75 2.45 15.42
CA GLY A 324 -6.17 1.91 14.13
C GLY A 324 -7.59 2.30 13.72
N PHE A 325 -8.13 3.42 14.21
CA PHE A 325 -9.53 3.88 14.07
C PHE A 325 -10.59 2.95 14.67
N TRP A 326 -10.25 1.74 15.10
CA TRP A 326 -11.22 0.73 15.54
C TRP A 326 -11.16 0.42 17.04
N ARG A 327 -10.17 0.92 17.76
CA ARG A 327 -9.96 0.78 19.20
C ARG A 327 -9.38 2.06 19.80
N GLY A 328 -9.25 2.08 21.12
CA GLY A 328 -8.78 3.25 21.85
C GLY A 328 -9.90 4.06 22.48
N SER A 329 -9.55 4.92 23.40
CA SER A 329 -10.43 5.84 24.13
C SER A 329 -9.58 6.86 24.90
N PRO A 330 -10.18 7.93 25.46
CA PRO A 330 -9.49 8.81 26.41
C PRO A 330 -8.85 8.04 27.58
N GLU A 331 -9.47 6.96 28.03
CA GLU A 331 -9.00 6.12 29.12
C GLU A 331 -7.74 5.33 28.75
N SER A 332 -7.59 4.91 27.50
CA SER A 332 -6.40 4.18 27.04
C SER A 332 -5.19 5.09 26.79
N HIS A 333 -5.42 6.39 26.59
CA HIS A 333 -4.38 7.41 26.37
C HIS A 333 -4.22 8.37 27.56
N TRP A 334 -4.73 7.96 28.72
CA TRP A 334 -4.72 8.75 29.95
C TRP A 334 -3.36 9.28 30.33
N ASP A 335 -2.35 8.43 30.28
CA ASP A 335 -0.99 8.78 30.71
C ASP A 335 -0.38 9.88 29.84
N THR A 336 -0.58 9.79 28.54
CA THR A 336 -0.10 10.80 27.58
C THR A 336 -0.84 12.12 27.76
N THR A 337 -2.18 12.09 27.82
CA THR A 337 -3.00 13.31 27.91
C THR A 337 -2.83 14.03 29.24
N ALA A 338 -2.75 13.29 30.35
CA ALA A 338 -2.54 13.88 31.67
C ALA A 338 -1.14 14.53 31.81
N ARG A 339 -0.10 13.90 31.24
CA ARG A 339 1.24 14.46 31.25
C ARG A 339 1.39 15.67 30.34
N LEU A 340 0.81 15.61 29.11
CA LEU A 340 0.74 16.78 28.25
C LEU A 340 0.08 17.95 28.98
N ALA A 341 -1.09 17.73 29.61
CA ALA A 341 -1.76 18.78 30.37
C ALA A 341 -0.88 19.34 31.50
N SER A 342 -0.19 18.46 32.25
CA SER A 342 0.65 18.81 33.40
C SER A 342 1.90 19.61 32.98
N TRP A 343 2.63 19.14 32.01
CA TRP A 343 3.93 19.71 31.62
C TRP A 343 3.80 20.98 30.81
N THR A 344 2.75 21.09 30.01
CA THR A 344 2.49 22.30 29.21
C THR A 344 1.57 23.33 29.91
N ARG A 345 1.09 23.04 31.12
CA ARG A 345 0.17 23.89 31.90
C ARG A 345 -1.07 24.29 31.07
N GLN A 346 -1.66 23.33 30.39
CA GLN A 346 -2.79 23.53 29.50
C GLN A 346 -4.00 22.66 29.89
N THR A 347 -5.11 22.89 29.18
CA THR A 347 -6.25 21.98 29.16
C THR A 347 -6.12 21.04 27.97
N VAL A 348 -6.18 19.70 28.20
CA VAL A 348 -6.26 18.72 27.12
C VAL A 348 -7.69 18.20 27.05
N ILE A 349 -8.31 18.31 25.88
CA ILE A 349 -9.65 17.82 25.56
C ILE A 349 -9.47 16.54 24.75
N SER A 350 -9.54 15.38 25.41
CA SER A 350 -9.37 14.07 24.78
C SER A 350 -10.71 13.59 24.22
N VAL A 351 -10.75 13.34 22.93
CA VAL A 351 -11.96 13.02 22.16
C VAL A 351 -12.19 11.53 22.12
N ASP A 352 -13.38 11.08 22.52
CA ASP A 352 -13.85 9.70 22.41
C ASP A 352 -14.66 9.55 21.12
N TYR A 353 -13.97 9.63 19.98
CA TYR A 353 -14.60 9.60 18.68
C TYR A 353 -15.15 8.21 18.33
N ALA A 354 -16.19 8.17 17.50
CA ALA A 354 -16.85 6.96 17.06
C ALA A 354 -15.91 6.07 16.23
N LEU A 355 -15.83 4.79 16.61
CA LEU A 355 -14.89 3.83 16.07
C LEU A 355 -15.43 3.13 14.82
N ALA A 356 -14.54 2.82 13.91
CA ALA A 356 -14.76 1.94 12.76
C ALA A 356 -14.74 0.46 13.22
N PRO A 357 -15.29 -0.48 12.45
CA PRO A 357 -16.00 -0.30 11.18
C PRO A 357 -17.45 0.17 11.32
N GLU A 358 -18.01 0.24 12.55
CA GLU A 358 -19.40 0.65 12.79
C GLU A 358 -19.65 2.09 12.32
N ASN A 359 -18.63 2.94 12.46
CA ASN A 359 -18.67 4.35 12.07
C ASN A 359 -17.45 4.67 11.18
N PRO A 360 -17.49 4.31 9.87
CA PRO A 360 -16.37 4.52 8.96
C PRO A 360 -16.16 6.00 8.65
N TYR A 361 -15.08 6.29 7.94
CA TYR A 361 -14.80 7.61 7.41
C TYR A 361 -16.05 8.20 6.68
N PRO A 362 -16.39 9.48 6.92
CA PRO A 362 -15.65 10.52 7.66
C PRO A 362 -16.18 10.80 9.08
N VAL A 363 -16.86 9.86 9.78
CA VAL A 363 -17.56 10.11 11.04
C VAL A 363 -16.64 10.67 12.13
N ALA A 364 -15.50 10.00 12.39
CA ALA A 364 -14.54 10.43 13.42
C ALA A 364 -13.98 11.85 13.15
N LEU A 365 -13.73 12.18 11.88
CA LEU A 365 -13.26 13.52 11.49
C LEU A 365 -14.34 14.59 11.74
N LYS A 366 -15.61 14.32 11.41
CA LYS A 366 -16.71 15.24 11.69
C LYS A 366 -16.85 15.52 13.18
N GLN A 367 -16.71 14.48 14.01
CA GLN A 367 -16.74 14.62 15.47
C GLN A 367 -15.53 15.43 15.98
N ALA A 368 -14.33 15.20 15.46
CA ALA A 368 -13.15 15.98 15.82
C ALA A 368 -13.32 17.48 15.50
N LEU A 369 -13.85 17.81 14.32
CA LEU A 369 -14.13 19.19 13.92
C LEU A 369 -15.21 19.84 14.80
N ALA A 370 -16.26 19.12 15.15
CA ALA A 370 -17.28 19.61 16.06
C ALA A 370 -16.71 19.93 17.46
N VAL A 371 -15.82 19.07 17.98
CA VAL A 371 -15.14 19.32 19.27
C VAL A 371 -14.23 20.54 19.20
N ILE A 372 -13.50 20.77 18.11
CA ILE A 372 -12.66 21.96 17.93
C ILE A 372 -13.52 23.24 17.91
N ALA A 373 -14.63 23.23 17.17
CA ALA A 373 -15.57 24.34 17.13
C ALA A 373 -16.19 24.61 18.51
N TRP A 374 -16.70 23.55 19.16
CA TRP A 374 -17.25 23.63 20.50
C TRP A 374 -16.24 24.15 21.54
N ALA A 375 -14.99 23.70 21.51
CA ALA A 375 -13.97 24.18 22.44
C ALA A 375 -13.75 25.69 22.30
N ARG A 376 -13.79 26.21 21.06
CA ARG A 376 -13.69 27.63 20.77
C ARG A 376 -14.91 28.43 21.28
N GLU A 377 -16.12 27.93 21.01
CA GLU A 377 -17.36 28.57 21.40
C GLU A 377 -17.56 28.58 22.93
N GLN A 378 -17.13 27.51 23.60
CA GLN A 378 -17.27 27.35 25.06
C GLN A 378 -15.99 27.75 25.82
N ALA A 379 -15.09 28.51 25.19
CA ALA A 379 -13.78 28.83 25.77
C ALA A 379 -13.85 29.45 27.18
N GLU A 380 -14.77 30.38 27.42
CA GLU A 380 -14.98 30.99 28.72
C GLU A 380 -15.43 29.96 29.77
N ARG A 381 -16.44 29.13 29.44
CA ARG A 381 -16.95 28.06 30.33
C ARG A 381 -15.86 27.00 30.63
N LEU A 382 -15.01 26.72 29.66
CA LEU A 382 -13.92 25.76 29.80
C LEU A 382 -12.72 26.38 30.53
N GLY A 383 -12.64 27.70 30.64
CA GLY A 383 -11.49 28.42 31.17
C GLY A 383 -10.26 28.29 30.26
N ILE A 384 -10.47 28.25 28.94
CA ILE A 384 -9.41 28.16 27.93
C ILE A 384 -9.37 29.45 27.09
N ASP A 385 -8.25 29.63 26.41
CA ASP A 385 -8.04 30.73 25.46
C ASP A 385 -8.38 30.28 24.04
N ALA A 386 -9.44 30.80 23.45
CA ALA A 386 -9.90 30.48 22.12
C ALA A 386 -8.87 30.75 21.01
N ALA A 387 -7.92 31.66 21.24
CA ALA A 387 -6.84 31.98 20.31
C ALA A 387 -5.66 31.00 20.40
N ARG A 388 -5.60 30.19 21.46
CA ARG A 388 -4.52 29.24 21.72
C ARG A 388 -5.02 27.80 21.77
N ILE A 389 -5.79 27.39 20.74
CA ILE A 389 -6.25 26.01 20.56
C ILE A 389 -5.33 25.31 19.56
N ALA A 390 -4.77 24.18 19.95
CA ALA A 390 -4.00 23.27 19.11
C ALA A 390 -4.80 21.96 18.89
N VAL A 391 -4.41 21.21 17.86
CA VAL A 391 -4.89 19.84 17.63
C VAL A 391 -3.70 18.88 17.69
N GLY A 392 -3.92 17.66 18.18
CA GLY A 392 -2.87 16.66 18.19
C GLY A 392 -3.40 15.25 18.33
N GLY A 393 -2.55 14.26 18.09
CA GLY A 393 -2.91 12.87 18.23
C GLY A 393 -1.77 11.95 17.81
N ASP A 394 -1.93 10.68 18.13
CA ASP A 394 -0.97 9.63 17.89
C ASP A 394 -1.49 8.57 16.91
N GLY A 395 -0.63 8.00 16.09
CA GLY A 395 -0.96 6.98 15.10
C GLY A 395 -2.09 7.44 14.16
N THR A 396 -3.22 6.75 14.22
CA THR A 396 -4.44 7.13 13.47
C THR A 396 -5.11 8.39 14.01
N GLY A 397 -4.94 8.71 15.29
CA GLY A 397 -5.33 10.02 15.85
C GLY A 397 -4.49 11.15 15.28
N GLY A 398 -3.22 10.90 14.94
CA GLY A 398 -2.37 11.82 14.22
C GLY A 398 -2.85 12.08 12.77
N ASN A 399 -3.42 11.06 12.11
CA ASN A 399 -4.12 11.24 10.83
C ASN A 399 -5.29 12.20 10.97
N LEU A 400 -6.20 11.92 11.91
CA LEU A 400 -7.38 12.76 12.18
C LEU A 400 -6.98 14.20 12.54
N ALA A 401 -5.88 14.37 13.31
CA ALA A 401 -5.37 15.69 13.69
C ALA A 401 -4.84 16.47 12.47
N ALA A 402 -4.12 15.83 11.57
CA ALA A 402 -3.63 16.44 10.34
C ALA A 402 -4.78 16.81 9.38
N ALA A 403 -5.76 15.92 9.22
CA ALA A 403 -6.98 16.18 8.45
C ALA A 403 -7.79 17.34 9.05
N ALA A 404 -7.96 17.36 10.38
CA ALA A 404 -8.66 18.45 11.07
C ALA A 404 -7.93 19.78 10.95
N ALA A 405 -6.58 19.80 10.99
CA ALA A 405 -5.81 21.01 10.76
C ALA A 405 -6.02 21.57 9.35
N THR A 406 -6.07 20.68 8.33
CA THR A 406 -6.37 21.04 6.94
C THR A 406 -7.77 21.63 6.81
N ALA A 407 -8.78 20.94 7.36
CA ALA A 407 -10.17 21.39 7.31
C ALA A 407 -10.37 22.74 8.06
N CYS A 408 -9.71 22.94 9.21
CA CYS A 408 -9.74 24.20 9.95
C CYS A 408 -9.10 25.34 9.15
N ARG A 409 -7.96 25.13 8.50
CA ARG A 409 -7.33 26.11 7.59
C ARG A 409 -8.30 26.53 6.49
N ASP A 410 -8.92 25.56 5.82
CA ASP A 410 -9.83 25.81 4.70
C ASP A 410 -11.11 26.54 5.14
N ALA A 411 -11.58 26.26 6.37
CA ALA A 411 -12.69 26.96 7.01
C ALA A 411 -12.29 28.31 7.65
N LYS A 412 -11.02 28.71 7.54
CA LYS A 412 -10.47 29.94 8.19
C LYS A 412 -10.66 29.95 9.71
N LEU A 413 -10.54 28.78 10.33
CA LEU A 413 -10.55 28.58 11.78
C LEU A 413 -9.10 28.33 12.25
N PRO A 414 -8.31 29.36 12.59
CA PRO A 414 -6.89 29.18 12.86
C PRO A 414 -6.66 28.29 14.09
N LEU A 415 -5.76 27.33 13.93
CA LEU A 415 -5.20 26.54 15.03
C LEU A 415 -3.82 27.08 15.39
N ARG A 416 -3.47 26.98 16.67
CA ARG A 416 -2.20 27.48 17.19
C ARG A 416 -1.03 26.58 16.85
N ALA A 417 -1.25 25.27 16.84
CA ALA A 417 -0.25 24.23 16.57
C ALA A 417 -0.92 22.93 16.13
N ALA A 418 -0.13 22.05 15.52
CA ALA A 418 -0.45 20.63 15.32
C ALA A 418 0.64 19.76 15.95
N LEU A 419 0.25 18.78 16.78
CA LEU A 419 1.15 17.79 17.39
C LEU A 419 0.84 16.40 16.80
N LEU A 420 1.66 15.91 15.90
CA LEU A 420 1.47 14.66 15.18
C LEU A 420 2.49 13.63 15.66
N ILE A 421 2.03 12.58 16.33
CA ILE A 421 2.88 11.60 17.00
C ILE A 421 2.81 10.28 16.22
N TYR A 422 3.92 9.83 15.63
CA TYR A 422 4.02 8.69 14.70
C TYR A 422 2.78 8.53 13.81
N PRO A 423 2.37 9.59 13.08
CA PRO A 423 1.07 9.62 12.42
C PRO A 423 1.03 8.70 11.20
N ILE A 424 -0.15 8.11 10.93
CA ILE A 424 -0.43 7.39 9.69
C ILE A 424 -1.05 8.38 8.70
N LEU A 425 -0.25 8.94 7.78
CA LEU A 425 -0.66 10.08 6.94
C LEU A 425 -1.07 9.70 5.52
N ASP A 426 -0.81 8.47 5.12
CA ASP A 426 -1.39 7.83 3.94
C ASP A 426 -1.37 6.29 4.09
N PHE A 427 -1.84 5.60 3.04
CA PHE A 427 -1.97 4.15 3.02
C PHE A 427 -1.23 3.51 1.84
N ASP A 428 -0.21 4.19 1.31
CA ASP A 428 0.73 3.59 0.37
C ASP A 428 1.75 2.74 1.14
N LEU A 429 1.53 1.43 1.15
CA LEU A 429 2.32 0.46 1.89
C LEU A 429 3.55 -0.05 1.11
N THR A 430 3.85 0.55 -0.04
CA THR A 430 5.01 0.16 -0.87
C THR A 430 6.32 0.81 -0.45
N ARG A 431 6.29 1.73 0.52
CA ARG A 431 7.46 2.49 0.98
C ARG A 431 8.53 1.62 1.65
N PRO A 432 9.81 2.04 1.61
CA PRO A 432 10.90 1.32 2.24
C PRO A 432 10.67 1.00 3.72
N SER A 433 10.15 1.95 4.52
CA SER A 433 9.87 1.72 5.95
C SER A 433 8.82 0.64 6.17
N CYS A 434 7.83 0.51 5.28
CA CYS A 434 6.80 -0.54 5.35
C CYS A 434 7.42 -1.93 5.24
N ARG A 435 8.40 -2.13 4.34
CA ARG A 435 9.11 -3.40 4.20
C ARG A 435 10.11 -3.65 5.32
N GLN A 436 10.86 -2.61 5.71
CA GLN A 436 11.87 -2.71 6.76
C GLN A 436 11.28 -3.08 8.12
N ASN A 437 10.07 -2.60 8.41
CA ASN A 437 9.40 -2.74 9.70
C ASN A 437 8.05 -3.47 9.58
N ALA A 438 7.88 -4.34 8.57
CA ALA A 438 6.62 -5.04 8.30
C ALA A 438 6.08 -5.81 9.52
N ASP A 439 7.00 -6.42 10.29
CA ASP A 439 6.71 -7.18 11.50
C ASP A 439 7.04 -6.38 12.77
N GLY A 440 6.78 -5.08 12.77
CA GLY A 440 7.02 -4.21 13.92
C GLY A 440 6.30 -4.70 15.19
N PRO A 441 6.94 -4.58 16.38
CA PRO A 441 6.44 -5.25 17.58
C PRO A 441 5.10 -4.73 18.13
N LEU A 442 4.73 -3.48 17.86
CA LEU A 442 3.45 -2.88 18.28
C LEU A 442 2.52 -2.53 17.12
N LEU A 443 3.06 -2.44 15.90
CA LEU A 443 2.31 -2.24 14.67
C LEU A 443 2.93 -3.07 13.57
N ARG A 444 2.16 -4.02 13.03
CA ARG A 444 2.52 -4.77 11.83
C ARG A 444 1.89 -4.13 10.60
N LEU A 445 2.47 -4.36 9.46
CA LEU A 445 1.92 -3.85 8.19
C LEU A 445 0.49 -4.37 7.93
N GLU A 446 0.22 -5.62 8.26
CA GLU A 446 -1.13 -6.22 8.17
C GLU A 446 -2.19 -5.53 9.05
N ASP A 447 -1.76 -4.97 10.20
CA ASP A 447 -2.64 -4.18 11.08
C ASP A 447 -3.03 -2.86 10.42
N VAL A 448 -2.10 -2.22 9.69
CA VAL A 448 -2.37 -1.00 8.92
C VAL A 448 -3.37 -1.27 7.79
N GLU A 449 -3.18 -2.37 7.04
CA GLU A 449 -4.13 -2.78 5.99
C GLU A 449 -5.53 -3.04 6.55
N THR A 450 -5.61 -3.70 7.71
CA THR A 450 -6.88 -3.99 8.37
C THR A 450 -7.54 -2.72 8.87
N ALA A 451 -6.77 -1.81 9.49
CA ALA A 451 -7.24 -0.50 9.92
C ALA A 451 -7.78 0.34 8.76
N ALA A 452 -7.08 0.35 7.63
CA ALA A 452 -7.49 1.04 6.41
C ALA A 452 -8.86 0.55 5.91
N ARG A 453 -9.06 -0.77 5.82
CA ARG A 453 -10.33 -1.39 5.40
C ARG A 453 -11.50 -1.09 6.36
N HIS A 454 -11.24 -1.08 7.67
CA HIS A 454 -12.25 -0.71 8.66
C HIS A 454 -12.60 0.78 8.58
N TYR A 455 -11.57 1.63 8.47
CA TYR A 455 -11.72 3.10 8.45
C TYR A 455 -12.45 3.58 7.21
N CYS A 456 -12.04 3.13 6.04
CA CYS A 456 -12.58 3.57 4.76
C CYS A 456 -12.84 2.36 3.85
N PRO A 457 -14.09 1.82 3.85
CA PRO A 457 -14.47 0.69 3.01
C PRO A 457 -14.29 0.96 1.49
N ASP A 458 -14.51 2.22 1.06
CA ASP A 458 -14.12 2.68 -0.27
C ASP A 458 -12.62 3.07 -0.25
N THR A 459 -11.79 2.07 -0.46
CA THR A 459 -10.32 2.24 -0.40
C THR A 459 -9.76 3.18 -1.48
N ALA A 460 -10.53 3.52 -2.53
CA ALA A 460 -10.12 4.49 -3.54
C ALA A 460 -9.97 5.90 -2.92
N LEU A 461 -10.76 6.23 -1.91
CA LEU A 461 -10.67 7.50 -1.18
C LEU A 461 -9.33 7.62 -0.42
N LEU A 462 -8.74 6.52 0.03
CA LEU A 462 -7.44 6.54 0.72
C LEU A 462 -6.27 6.98 -0.18
N SER A 463 -6.45 6.95 -1.50
CA SER A 463 -5.46 7.41 -2.47
C SER A 463 -5.78 8.78 -3.08
N SER A 464 -6.99 9.31 -2.88
CA SER A 464 -7.49 10.51 -3.56
C SER A 464 -8.03 11.61 -2.64
N ASP A 465 -8.53 11.25 -1.44
CA ASP A 465 -9.14 12.22 -0.53
C ASP A 465 -8.14 12.66 0.56
N PRO A 466 -7.70 13.94 0.58
CA PRO A 466 -6.77 14.45 1.58
C PRO A 466 -7.33 14.48 3.00
N MET A 467 -8.67 14.37 3.17
CA MET A 467 -9.26 14.27 4.50
C MET A 467 -9.20 12.86 5.07
N ALA A 468 -9.07 11.84 4.22
CA ALA A 468 -8.80 10.46 4.63
C ALA A 468 -7.29 10.17 4.75
N ALA A 469 -6.50 10.77 3.86
CA ALA A 469 -5.05 10.58 3.75
C ALA A 469 -4.33 11.93 3.59
N PRO A 470 -3.97 12.63 4.68
CA PRO A 470 -3.48 14.01 4.65
C PRO A 470 -2.25 14.27 3.78
N LEU A 471 -1.39 13.29 3.57
CA LEU A 471 -0.24 13.41 2.65
C LEU A 471 -0.68 13.65 1.19
N ARG A 472 -1.92 13.32 0.83
CA ARG A 472 -2.47 13.49 -0.53
C ARG A 472 -2.99 14.90 -0.81
N ALA A 473 -2.91 15.81 0.16
CA ALA A 473 -3.32 17.20 -0.06
C ALA A 473 -2.46 17.88 -1.12
N GLU A 474 -3.09 18.58 -2.05
CA GLU A 474 -2.39 19.32 -3.09
C GLU A 474 -1.62 20.54 -2.55
N ARG A 475 -2.09 21.10 -1.43
CA ARG A 475 -1.53 22.30 -0.80
C ARG A 475 -1.38 22.11 0.70
N HIS A 476 -0.24 22.50 1.21
CA HIS A 476 0.09 22.45 2.64
C HIS A 476 0.33 23.86 3.25
N GLU A 477 0.25 24.93 2.44
CA GLU A 477 0.42 26.29 2.88
C GLU A 477 -0.67 26.69 3.90
N GLY A 478 -0.30 27.54 4.85
CA GLY A 478 -1.22 28.08 5.85
C GLY A 478 -1.65 27.11 6.94
N LEU A 479 -1.07 25.91 6.99
CA LEU A 479 -1.22 25.00 8.13
C LEU A 479 -0.46 25.56 9.35
N PRO A 480 -0.89 25.21 10.57
CA PRO A 480 -0.25 25.72 11.79
C PRO A 480 1.17 25.15 11.95
N PRO A 481 2.02 25.81 12.76
CA PRO A 481 3.29 25.22 13.21
C PRO A 481 3.07 23.79 13.67
N THR A 482 3.87 22.85 13.15
CA THR A 482 3.63 21.40 13.33
C THR A 482 4.86 20.74 13.93
N PHE A 483 4.64 19.91 14.97
CA PHE A 483 5.61 18.95 15.46
C PHE A 483 5.27 17.57 14.93
N LEU A 484 6.24 16.93 14.27
CA LEU A 484 6.17 15.52 13.88
C LEU A 484 7.14 14.70 14.73
N ALA A 485 6.59 13.88 15.60
CA ALA A 485 7.37 12.88 16.32
C ALA A 485 7.30 11.57 15.55
N LEU A 486 8.41 11.14 14.96
CA LEU A 486 8.53 9.88 14.25
C LEU A 486 8.92 8.74 15.19
N ALA A 487 8.92 7.54 14.66
CA ALA A 487 9.56 6.39 15.29
C ALA A 487 10.45 5.71 14.24
N ALA A 488 11.73 5.55 14.53
CA ALA A 488 12.71 5.07 13.56
C ALA A 488 12.39 3.66 13.05
N ASN A 489 11.77 2.81 13.89
CA ASN A 489 11.37 1.44 13.58
C ASN A 489 9.85 1.31 13.38
N ASP A 490 9.27 2.21 12.58
CA ASP A 490 7.84 2.27 12.27
C ASP A 490 7.61 1.99 10.79
N PRO A 491 6.67 1.10 10.41
CA PRO A 491 6.31 0.92 9.01
C PRO A 491 5.82 2.22 8.35
N MET A 492 5.20 3.14 9.10
CA MET A 492 4.64 4.38 8.57
C MET A 492 5.59 5.60 8.60
N ARG A 493 6.86 5.40 9.04
CA ARG A 493 7.87 6.46 9.16
C ARG A 493 8.04 7.30 7.88
N ASP A 494 8.19 6.64 6.73
CA ASP A 494 8.49 7.34 5.47
C ASP A 494 7.33 8.21 4.99
N SER A 495 6.07 7.82 5.25
CA SER A 495 4.91 8.65 4.92
C SER A 495 4.87 9.92 5.78
N ALA A 496 5.21 9.80 7.06
CA ALA A 496 5.28 10.94 7.97
C ALA A 496 6.46 11.87 7.64
N ALA A 497 7.61 11.32 7.26
CA ALA A 497 8.76 12.11 6.80
C ALA A 497 8.43 12.90 5.52
N GLN A 498 7.78 12.28 4.53
CA GLN A 498 7.33 12.95 3.31
C GLN A 498 6.31 14.08 3.60
N TYR A 499 5.45 13.89 4.60
CA TYR A 499 4.53 14.93 5.02
C TYR A 499 5.26 16.13 5.63
N ALA A 500 6.31 15.89 6.45
CA ALA A 500 7.16 16.94 6.96
C ALA A 500 7.80 17.77 5.84
N GLU A 501 8.33 17.10 4.80
CA GLU A 501 8.87 17.76 3.63
C GLU A 501 7.81 18.58 2.84
N ALA A 502 6.59 18.04 2.73
CA ALA A 502 5.50 18.72 2.06
C ALA A 502 5.07 19.99 2.81
N LEU A 503 4.98 19.91 4.14
CA LEU A 503 4.73 21.07 5.01
C LEU A 503 5.83 22.15 4.85
N GLN A 504 7.11 21.75 4.88
CA GLN A 504 8.25 22.68 4.72
C GLN A 504 8.23 23.36 3.35
N ARG A 505 7.93 22.61 2.27
CA ARG A 505 7.75 23.19 0.94
C ARG A 505 6.60 24.18 0.87
N GLY A 506 5.54 23.96 1.67
CA GLY A 506 4.42 24.89 1.84
C GLY A 506 4.72 26.08 2.79
N GLY A 507 5.96 26.26 3.24
CA GLY A 507 6.36 27.35 4.13
C GLY A 507 5.85 27.20 5.57
N VAL A 508 5.41 26.02 5.98
CA VAL A 508 4.98 25.74 7.35
C VAL A 508 6.20 25.53 8.25
N SER A 509 6.17 26.09 9.46
CA SER A 509 7.18 25.81 10.49
C SER A 509 7.03 24.37 11.00
N VAL A 510 8.02 23.53 10.74
CA VAL A 510 8.00 22.09 11.10
C VAL A 510 9.19 21.76 11.99
N THR A 511 8.90 21.11 13.11
CA THR A 511 9.90 20.45 13.96
C THR A 511 9.73 18.94 13.82
N VAL A 512 10.80 18.23 13.47
CA VAL A 512 10.80 16.78 13.33
C VAL A 512 11.69 16.15 14.40
N ASP A 513 11.19 15.12 15.07
CA ASP A 513 11.96 14.25 15.94
C ASP A 513 11.95 12.82 15.37
N GLU A 514 13.13 12.29 15.07
CA GLU A 514 13.31 11.00 14.36
C GLU A 514 12.96 9.77 15.21
N GLY A 515 12.87 9.88 16.53
CA GLY A 515 12.52 8.78 17.43
C GLY A 515 13.47 7.58 17.34
N GLU A 516 14.78 7.80 17.36
CA GLU A 516 15.78 6.73 17.27
C GLU A 516 15.56 5.64 18.35
N GLY A 517 15.64 4.38 17.93
CA GLY A 517 15.40 3.23 18.80
C GLY A 517 13.93 2.98 19.14
N LEU A 518 13.02 3.85 18.74
CA LEU A 518 11.61 3.75 19.07
C LEU A 518 10.80 3.06 17.95
N VAL A 519 9.64 2.53 18.33
CA VAL A 519 8.68 1.82 17.47
C VAL A 519 7.36 2.57 17.46
N HIS A 520 6.45 2.25 16.55
CA HIS A 520 5.08 2.76 16.62
C HIS A 520 4.47 2.54 18.01
N ASP A 521 3.56 3.39 18.47
CA ASP A 521 2.91 3.29 19.80
C ASP A 521 3.89 3.40 21.01
N TYR A 522 5.13 3.89 20.85
CA TYR A 522 6.13 3.95 21.91
C TYR A 522 5.67 4.73 23.16
N LEU A 523 4.73 5.66 23.04
CA LEU A 523 4.20 6.40 24.19
C LEU A 523 3.50 5.50 25.22
N ARG A 524 3.10 4.29 24.86
CA ARG A 524 2.58 3.30 25.81
C ARG A 524 3.66 2.72 26.73
N ALA A 525 4.92 2.82 26.32
CA ALA A 525 6.06 2.29 27.05
C ALA A 525 6.70 3.28 28.04
N GLN A 526 6.10 4.44 28.31
CA GLN A 526 6.67 5.52 29.15
C GLN A 526 7.23 5.04 30.50
N SER A 527 6.59 4.05 31.12
CA SER A 527 7.03 3.50 32.42
C SER A 527 8.24 2.54 32.32
N HIS A 528 8.62 2.11 31.12
CA HIS A 528 9.63 1.09 30.89
C HIS A 528 10.76 1.55 29.95
N CYS A 529 10.51 2.59 29.20
CA CYS A 529 11.41 3.17 28.21
C CYS A 529 11.60 4.67 28.47
N THR A 530 12.74 5.03 29.03
CA THR A 530 13.10 6.44 29.33
C THR A 530 13.07 7.29 28.06
N ALA A 531 13.56 6.74 26.93
CA ALA A 531 13.51 7.44 25.65
C ALA A 531 12.07 7.82 25.24
N ALA A 532 11.08 6.97 25.52
CA ALA A 532 9.67 7.28 25.22
C ALA A 532 9.13 8.43 26.12
N GLU A 533 9.50 8.46 27.39
CA GLU A 533 9.14 9.58 28.29
C GLU A 533 9.84 10.87 27.87
N ASP A 534 11.14 10.82 27.54
CA ASP A 534 11.92 11.98 27.08
C ASP A 534 11.31 12.60 25.80
N LYS A 535 10.84 11.74 24.85
CA LYS A 535 10.16 12.24 23.66
C LYS A 535 8.87 12.99 24.00
N LEU A 536 8.06 12.46 24.90
CA LEU A 536 6.86 13.17 25.35
C LEU A 536 7.20 14.51 26.03
N ARG A 537 8.30 14.57 26.74
CA ARG A 537 8.80 15.82 27.34
C ARG A 537 9.21 16.84 26.28
N ILE A 538 9.98 16.41 25.29
CA ILE A 538 10.39 17.28 24.15
C ILE A 538 9.17 17.85 23.41
N MET A 539 8.15 17.01 23.14
CA MET A 539 6.90 17.45 22.54
C MET A 539 6.15 18.47 23.42
N SER A 540 6.16 18.22 24.74
CA SER A 540 5.53 19.13 25.72
C SER A 540 6.24 20.48 25.76
N ASP A 541 7.56 20.49 25.81
CA ASP A 541 8.37 21.71 25.83
C ASP A 541 8.16 22.54 24.57
N TRP A 542 8.18 21.90 23.39
CA TRP A 542 7.85 22.56 22.13
C TRP A 542 6.45 23.16 22.13
N LEU A 543 5.45 22.42 22.55
CA LEU A 543 4.05 22.88 22.56
C LEU A 543 3.87 24.04 23.55
N TYR A 544 4.53 23.99 24.70
CA TYR A 544 4.56 25.07 25.70
C TYR A 544 5.15 26.35 25.09
N GLU A 545 6.28 26.27 24.41
CA GLU A 545 6.93 27.42 23.76
C GLU A 545 6.05 28.03 22.67
N VAL A 546 5.40 27.21 21.84
CA VAL A 546 4.47 27.68 20.81
C VAL A 546 3.27 28.42 21.44
N PHE A 547 2.79 28.00 22.60
CA PHE A 547 1.70 28.69 23.29
C PHE A 547 2.13 30.01 23.93
N LEU A 548 3.39 30.17 24.31
CA LEU A 548 3.93 31.41 24.87
C LEU A 548 4.20 32.49 23.82
N THR A 549 4.54 32.08 22.60
CA THR A 549 4.84 33.02 21.50
C THR A 549 3.56 33.77 21.10
N PRO A 550 3.53 35.10 20.97
CA PRO A 550 2.38 35.81 20.42
C PRO A 550 2.02 35.28 19.04
N GLY A 551 0.72 35.06 18.78
CA GLY A 551 0.26 34.71 17.43
C GLY A 551 0.66 35.83 16.45
N ALA A 552 1.07 35.45 15.21
CA ALA A 552 1.19 36.40 14.14
C ALA A 552 -0.19 37.11 14.00
N PRO A 553 -0.23 38.46 13.87
CA PRO A 553 -1.49 39.11 13.56
C PRO A 553 -2.01 38.58 12.24
N GLY A 554 -3.25 38.03 12.24
CA GLY A 554 -3.97 37.46 11.09
C GLY A 554 -4.33 38.51 10.05
#